data_3a176f6867f2a9e0f1c9f3c70ba9f662
#
_entry.id   3a176f6867f2a9e0f1c9f3c70ba9f662
#
_cell.length_a   1.000
_cell.length_b   1.000
_cell.length_c   1.000
_cell.angle_alpha   90.00
_cell.angle_beta   90.00
_cell.angle_gamma   90.00
#
_symmetry.space_group_name_H-M   'P 1'
#
loop_
_entity.id
_entity.type
_entity.pdbx_description
1 polymer ?
#
loop_
_entity_poly.entity_id
_entity_poly.type
_entity_poly.pdbx_seq_one_letter_code
_entity_poly.pdbx_strand_id
1 'polypeptide(L)'
;MTPDDIPYLKLEHEWLRPVYYDFFEEGRGPAWVFEDQDGPIVCFGAVILWQGVCEIWFSLIREDRNIAMIRMARKFLDEQTIRFKIRRYHCTVSDEVGARFAKFFGFTLETPNGMKNYNPDKSTGWLYSKVI
;
A
#
# COMPACT_ATOMS: atom_id res chain seq x y z
N MET A 1 8.22 6.24 8.21
CA MET A 1 8.13 7.11 7.03
C MET A 1 7.59 8.48 7.43
N THR A 2 8.22 9.52 6.94
CA THR A 2 7.84 10.92 7.18
C THR A 2 7.70 11.66 5.85
N PRO A 3 7.11 12.86 5.82
CA PRO A 3 7.04 13.65 4.58
C PRO A 3 8.41 13.89 3.93
N ASP A 4 9.47 13.95 4.72
CA ASP A 4 10.84 14.18 4.22
C ASP A 4 11.39 13.01 3.39
N ASP A 5 10.80 11.83 3.54
CA ASP A 5 11.19 10.64 2.75
C ASP A 5 10.59 10.66 1.34
N ILE A 6 9.50 11.40 1.12
CA ILE A 6 8.74 11.38 -0.14
C ILE A 6 9.58 11.76 -1.38
N PRO A 7 10.46 12.77 -1.34
CA PRO A 7 11.27 13.13 -2.50
C PRO A 7 12.20 12.02 -2.99
N TYR A 8 12.57 11.11 -2.09
CA TYR A 8 13.50 10.01 -2.37
C TYR A 8 12.80 8.72 -2.80
N LEU A 9 11.46 8.68 -2.76
CA LEU A 9 10.71 7.52 -3.21
C LEU A 9 10.82 7.34 -4.72
N LYS A 10 11.17 6.14 -5.12
CA LYS A 10 11.12 5.72 -6.51
C LYS A 10 9.70 5.23 -6.80
N LEU A 11 8.84 6.15 -7.19
CA LEU A 11 7.43 5.86 -7.40
C LEU A 11 7.21 5.25 -8.79
N GLU A 12 6.32 4.26 -8.86
CA GLU A 12 5.87 3.67 -10.12
C GLU A 12 5.17 4.70 -11.01
N HIS A 13 4.44 5.63 -10.37
CA HIS A 13 3.71 6.71 -11.02
C HIS A 13 3.98 8.04 -10.30
N GLU A 14 4.46 9.04 -11.01
CA GLU A 14 4.76 10.36 -10.43
C GLU A 14 3.52 11.06 -9.86
N TRP A 15 2.31 10.76 -10.36
CA TRP A 15 1.08 11.30 -9.81
C TRP A 15 0.79 10.84 -8.37
N LEU A 16 1.47 9.81 -7.88
CA LEU A 16 1.37 9.36 -6.48
C LEU A 16 2.06 10.31 -5.50
N ARG A 17 3.03 11.07 -5.95
CA ARG A 17 3.84 11.92 -5.06
C ARG A 17 3.00 12.96 -4.30
N PRO A 18 2.14 13.77 -4.95
CA PRO A 18 1.25 14.66 -4.24
C PRO A 18 0.26 13.93 -3.33
N VAL A 19 -0.20 12.75 -3.71
CA VAL A 19 -1.10 11.93 -2.87
C VAL A 19 -0.44 11.57 -1.54
N TYR A 20 0.85 11.25 -1.54
CA TYR A 20 1.58 10.94 -0.31
C TYR A 20 1.79 12.19 0.56
N TYR A 21 2.05 13.34 -0.02
CA TYR A 21 2.10 14.59 0.74
C TYR A 21 0.76 14.87 1.42
N ASP A 22 -0.34 14.76 0.69
CA ASP A 22 -1.68 14.96 1.23
C ASP A 22 -1.98 13.97 2.36
N PHE A 23 -1.56 12.72 2.22
CA PHE A 23 -1.72 11.70 3.26
C PHE A 23 -1.10 12.12 4.58
N PHE A 24 0.12 12.63 4.56
CA PHE A 24 0.81 13.08 5.77
C PHE A 24 0.26 14.40 6.29
N GLU A 25 -0.02 15.36 5.42
CA GLU A 25 -0.53 16.66 5.79
C GLU A 25 -1.91 16.57 6.46
N GLU A 26 -2.77 15.69 5.97
CA GLU A 26 -4.10 15.47 6.53
C GLU A 26 -4.10 14.50 7.73
N GLY A 27 -2.97 13.89 8.07
CA GLY A 27 -2.87 12.95 9.19
C GLY A 27 -3.77 11.72 9.06
N ARG A 28 -3.89 11.18 7.86
CA ARG A 28 -4.88 10.13 7.54
C ARG A 28 -4.58 8.75 8.13
N GLY A 29 -3.41 8.55 8.67
CA GLY A 29 -3.06 7.28 9.30
C GLY A 29 -1.57 7.03 9.39
N PRO A 30 -1.17 5.88 9.92
CA PRO A 30 0.23 5.52 10.07
C PRO A 30 0.86 5.06 8.74
N ALA A 31 2.16 5.26 8.65
CA ALA A 31 2.97 4.76 7.55
C ALA A 31 4.29 4.19 8.05
N TRP A 32 4.78 3.15 7.39
CA TRP A 32 5.99 2.42 7.75
C TRP A 32 6.92 2.27 6.56
N VAL A 33 8.21 2.15 6.85
CA VAL A 33 9.24 1.83 5.88
C VAL A 33 9.94 0.55 6.34
N PHE A 34 10.08 -0.40 5.44
CA PHE A 34 10.97 -1.54 5.63
C PHE A 34 12.28 -1.28 4.89
N GLU A 35 13.37 -1.43 5.61
CA GLU A 35 14.70 -1.19 5.07
C GLU A 35 15.67 -2.30 5.48
N ASP A 36 16.72 -2.47 4.70
CA ASP A 36 17.89 -3.26 5.03
C ASP A 36 19.13 -2.36 5.12
N GLN A 37 20.31 -2.97 5.19
CA GLN A 37 21.59 -2.23 5.25
C GLN A 37 21.84 -1.30 4.06
N ASP A 38 21.20 -1.55 2.91
CA ASP A 38 21.34 -0.78 1.69
C ASP A 38 20.26 0.30 1.55
N GLY A 39 19.37 0.42 2.53
CA GLY A 39 18.33 1.44 2.61
C GLY A 39 16.91 0.93 2.45
N PRO A 40 15.93 1.82 2.19
CA PRO A 40 14.52 1.48 2.10
C PRO A 40 14.24 0.52 0.94
N ILE A 41 13.35 -0.46 1.17
CA ILE A 41 12.89 -1.44 0.18
C ILE A 41 11.45 -1.17 -0.22
N VAL A 42 10.58 -1.02 0.76
CA VAL A 42 9.15 -0.81 0.57
C VAL A 42 8.61 0.10 1.66
N CYS A 43 7.73 0.98 1.29
CA CYS A 43 6.92 1.71 2.26
C CYS A 43 5.45 1.36 2.07
N PHE A 44 4.70 1.41 3.15
CA PHE A 44 3.27 1.25 3.11
C PHE A 44 2.61 2.02 4.24
N GLY A 45 1.34 2.27 4.08
CA GLY A 45 0.54 2.96 5.07
C GLY A 45 -0.89 2.50 5.07
N ALA A 46 -1.63 2.96 6.07
CA ALA A 46 -3.00 2.59 6.27
C ALA A 46 -3.86 3.82 6.53
N VAL A 47 -4.99 3.89 5.84
CA VAL A 47 -6.04 4.89 6.10
C VAL A 47 -7.19 4.17 6.79
N ILE A 48 -7.48 4.55 8.02
CA ILE A 48 -8.64 4.04 8.75
C ILE A 48 -9.88 4.77 8.24
N LEU A 49 -10.76 4.06 7.55
CA LEU A 49 -12.01 4.64 7.03
C LEU A 49 -13.07 4.73 8.13
N TRP A 50 -13.21 3.66 8.90
CA TRP A 50 -14.01 3.53 10.11
C TRP A 50 -13.55 2.30 10.88
N GLN A 51 -14.12 2.07 12.05
CA GLN A 51 -13.70 0.99 12.92
C GLN A 51 -13.71 -0.36 12.19
N GLY A 52 -12.55 -0.99 12.11
CA GLY A 52 -12.35 -2.32 11.52
C GLY A 52 -12.19 -2.34 10.00
N VAL A 53 -12.26 -1.19 9.32
CA VAL A 53 -12.08 -1.10 7.87
C VAL A 53 -10.95 -0.15 7.52
N CYS A 54 -10.02 -0.65 6.73
CA CYS A 54 -8.78 0.04 6.46
C CYS A 54 -8.43 -0.04 4.97
N GLU A 55 -8.04 1.08 4.40
CA GLU A 55 -7.40 1.13 3.09
C GLU A 55 -5.89 1.10 3.27
N ILE A 56 -5.24 0.17 2.58
CA ILE A 56 -3.78 0.05 2.58
C ILE A 56 -3.23 0.55 1.25
N TRP A 57 -2.16 1.30 1.34
CA TRP A 57 -1.34 1.65 0.19
C TRP A 57 0.09 1.18 0.41
N PHE A 58 0.79 0.87 -0.66
CA PHE A 58 2.19 0.52 -0.61
C PHE A 58 2.93 1.05 -1.84
N SER A 59 4.22 1.24 -1.69
CA SER A 59 5.12 1.64 -2.77
C SER A 59 6.42 0.86 -2.66
N LEU A 60 6.77 0.17 -3.73
CA LEU A 60 8.05 -0.52 -3.83
C LEU A 60 9.14 0.50 -4.18
N ILE A 61 10.18 0.56 -3.37
CA ILE A 61 11.28 1.52 -3.56
C ILE A 61 12.43 0.88 -4.33
N ARG A 62 12.73 -0.40 -4.03
CA ARG A 62 13.73 -1.19 -4.73
C ARG A 62 13.11 -2.46 -5.28
N GLU A 63 13.54 -2.86 -6.48
CA GLU A 63 13.10 -4.09 -7.11
C GLU A 63 13.74 -5.36 -6.52
N ASP A 64 14.62 -5.21 -5.55
CA ASP A 64 15.25 -6.31 -4.85
C ASP A 64 14.19 -7.18 -4.17
N ARG A 65 14.00 -8.37 -4.73
CA ARG A 65 13.06 -9.36 -4.21
C ARG A 65 13.61 -10.02 -2.95
N ASN A 66 13.65 -9.27 -1.87
CA ASN A 66 13.96 -9.85 -0.57
C ASN A 66 12.72 -10.54 -0.01
N ILE A 67 12.59 -11.83 -0.29
CA ILE A 67 11.46 -12.66 0.18
C ILE A 67 11.33 -12.63 1.70
N ALA A 68 12.45 -12.58 2.42
CA ALA A 68 12.44 -12.50 3.87
C ALA A 68 11.76 -11.21 4.35
N MET A 69 12.08 -10.08 3.71
CA MET A 69 11.47 -8.78 4.03
C MET A 69 9.97 -8.78 3.74
N ILE A 70 9.56 -9.35 2.62
CA ILE A 70 8.13 -9.46 2.24
C ILE A 70 7.38 -10.32 3.26
N ARG A 71 7.98 -11.42 3.71
CA ARG A 71 7.39 -12.25 4.77
C ARG A 71 7.27 -11.51 6.10
N MET A 72 8.28 -10.71 6.45
CA MET A 72 8.22 -9.85 7.64
C MET A 72 7.10 -8.82 7.54
N ALA A 73 6.94 -8.18 6.39
CA ALA A 73 5.85 -7.23 6.13
C ALA A 73 4.48 -7.89 6.26
N ARG A 74 4.32 -9.11 5.73
CA ARG A 74 3.09 -9.89 5.88
C ARG A 74 2.80 -10.23 7.34
N LYS A 75 3.78 -10.69 8.08
CA LYS A 75 3.64 -10.96 9.51
C LYS A 75 3.27 -9.70 10.29
N PHE A 76 3.90 -8.58 9.98
CA PHE A 76 3.59 -7.29 10.57
C PHE A 76 2.13 -6.89 10.30
N LEU A 77 1.65 -7.05 9.06
CA LEU A 77 0.25 -6.80 8.72
C LEU A 77 -0.71 -7.66 9.54
N ASP A 78 -0.40 -8.96 9.70
CA ASP A 78 -1.20 -9.87 10.50
C ASP A 78 -1.25 -9.43 11.97
N GLU A 79 -0.13 -8.98 12.53
CA GLU A 79 -0.07 -8.44 13.89
C GLU A 79 -0.91 -7.17 14.06
N GLN A 80 -0.86 -6.25 13.09
CA GLN A 80 -1.68 -5.04 13.12
C GLN A 80 -3.17 -5.37 12.97
N THR A 81 -3.50 -6.38 12.18
CA THR A 81 -4.88 -6.88 12.03
C THR A 81 -5.48 -7.27 13.37
N ILE A 82 -4.72 -8.00 14.18
CA ILE A 82 -5.16 -8.40 15.53
C ILE A 82 -5.22 -7.20 16.48
N ARG A 83 -4.16 -6.39 16.48
CA ARG A 83 -4.03 -5.25 17.38
C ARG A 83 -5.17 -4.25 17.24
N PHE A 84 -5.53 -3.92 16.01
CA PHE A 84 -6.56 -2.92 15.70
C PHE A 84 -7.92 -3.53 15.36
N LYS A 85 -8.09 -4.85 15.52
CA LYS A 85 -9.34 -5.57 15.23
C LYS A 85 -9.87 -5.27 13.82
N ILE A 86 -8.99 -5.30 12.84
CA ILE A 86 -9.35 -5.07 11.45
C ILE A 86 -10.11 -6.29 10.93
N ARG A 87 -11.26 -6.04 10.30
CA ARG A 87 -12.09 -7.07 9.67
C ARG A 87 -12.04 -7.03 8.14
N ARG A 88 -11.57 -5.91 7.58
CA ARG A 88 -11.47 -5.73 6.15
C ARG A 88 -10.33 -4.76 5.80
N TYR A 89 -9.50 -5.19 4.88
CA TYR A 89 -8.57 -4.32 4.15
C TYR A 89 -8.99 -4.20 2.70
N HIS A 90 -8.74 -3.05 2.10
CA HIS A 90 -8.71 -2.95 0.66
C HIS A 90 -7.55 -2.07 0.18
N CYS A 91 -7.18 -2.24 -1.06
CA CYS A 91 -6.19 -1.43 -1.74
C CYS A 91 -6.55 -1.28 -3.21
N THR A 92 -6.11 -0.19 -3.80
CA THR A 92 -6.22 0.05 -5.23
C THR A 92 -4.88 -0.18 -5.88
N VAL A 93 -4.85 -0.95 -6.94
CA VAL A 93 -3.66 -1.18 -7.76
C VAL A 93 -3.88 -0.67 -9.17
N SER A 94 -2.82 -0.23 -9.82
CA SER A 94 -2.88 0.40 -11.15
C SER A 94 -2.09 -0.34 -12.22
N ASP A 95 -1.38 -1.40 -11.83
CA ASP A 95 -0.56 -2.21 -12.73
C ASP A 95 -0.45 -3.66 -12.26
N GLU A 96 0.19 -4.49 -13.10
CA GLU A 96 0.37 -5.91 -12.83
C GLU A 96 1.29 -6.20 -11.65
N VAL A 97 2.30 -5.38 -11.43
CA VAL A 97 3.24 -5.53 -10.30
C VAL A 97 2.50 -5.34 -8.98
N GLY A 98 1.70 -4.27 -8.89
CA GLY A 98 0.84 -4.00 -7.73
C GLY A 98 -0.16 -5.12 -7.49
N ALA A 99 -0.77 -5.66 -8.55
CA ALA A 99 -1.71 -6.78 -8.47
C ALA A 99 -1.06 -8.05 -7.90
N ARG A 100 0.14 -8.40 -8.35
CA ARG A 100 0.89 -9.56 -7.82
C ARG A 100 1.22 -9.36 -6.34
N PHE A 101 1.63 -8.16 -5.98
CA PHE A 101 1.96 -7.82 -4.60
C PHE A 101 0.73 -7.93 -3.69
N ALA A 102 -0.41 -7.38 -4.11
CA ALA A 102 -1.67 -7.52 -3.39
C ALA A 102 -2.08 -8.98 -3.20
N LYS A 103 -1.99 -9.79 -4.23
CA LYS A 103 -2.28 -11.24 -4.16
C LYS A 103 -1.35 -11.97 -3.19
N PHE A 104 -0.08 -11.60 -3.16
CA PHE A 104 0.89 -12.18 -2.22
C PHE A 104 0.47 -11.95 -0.76
N PHE A 105 -0.07 -10.79 -0.44
CA PHE A 105 -0.60 -10.47 0.89
C PHE A 105 -1.99 -11.07 1.17
N GLY A 106 -2.54 -11.85 0.25
CA GLY A 106 -3.82 -12.52 0.42
C GLY A 106 -5.03 -11.70 0.00
N PHE A 107 -4.83 -10.62 -0.75
CA PHE A 107 -5.92 -9.83 -1.31
C PHE A 107 -6.48 -10.49 -2.56
N THR A 108 -7.77 -10.33 -2.79
CA THR A 108 -8.50 -10.82 -3.96
C THR A 108 -9.13 -9.67 -4.72
N LEU A 109 -9.23 -9.82 -6.04
CA LEU A 109 -9.81 -8.82 -6.93
C LEU A 109 -11.32 -8.70 -6.72
N GLU A 110 -11.82 -7.49 -6.44
CA GLU A 110 -13.25 -7.20 -6.34
C GLU A 110 -13.83 -6.55 -7.61
N THR A 111 -13.00 -5.89 -8.40
CA THR A 111 -13.44 -5.16 -9.60
C THR A 111 -12.82 -5.76 -10.87
N PRO A 112 -13.28 -6.93 -11.34
CA PRO A 112 -12.65 -7.63 -12.48
C PRO A 112 -12.61 -6.80 -13.77
N ASN A 113 -13.57 -5.89 -13.99
CA ASN A 113 -13.60 -5.00 -15.13
C ASN A 113 -12.85 -3.67 -14.94
N GLY A 114 -12.24 -3.48 -13.75
CA GLY A 114 -11.55 -2.26 -13.37
C GLY A 114 -12.48 -1.09 -13.05
N MET A 115 -11.91 -0.11 -12.40
CA MET A 115 -12.56 1.16 -12.10
C MET A 115 -12.07 2.19 -13.13
N LYS A 116 -12.92 2.49 -14.12
CA LYS A 116 -12.58 3.40 -15.22
C LYS A 116 -12.44 4.83 -14.71
N ASN A 117 -11.47 5.56 -15.25
CA ASN A 117 -11.27 6.99 -14.91
C ASN A 117 -10.97 7.23 -13.42
N TYR A 118 -10.38 6.26 -12.75
CA TYR A 118 -10.23 6.27 -11.29
C TYR A 118 -9.01 7.07 -10.83
N ASN A 119 -7.86 6.84 -11.44
CA ASN A 119 -6.61 7.50 -11.05
C ASN A 119 -6.58 8.98 -11.49
N PRO A 120 -5.75 9.83 -10.85
CA PRO A 120 -5.63 11.24 -11.24
C PRO A 120 -5.24 11.46 -12.70
N ASP A 121 -4.54 10.52 -13.32
CA ASP A 121 -4.19 10.53 -14.74
C ASP A 121 -5.29 9.94 -15.64
N LYS A 122 -6.47 9.64 -15.07
CA LYS A 122 -7.63 9.01 -15.69
C LYS A 122 -7.42 7.55 -16.10
N SER A 123 -6.32 6.92 -15.70
CA SER A 123 -6.11 5.50 -15.91
C SER A 123 -7.03 4.65 -15.03
N THR A 124 -7.19 3.39 -15.42
CA THR A 124 -8.01 2.43 -14.69
C THR A 124 -7.28 1.95 -13.44
N GLY A 125 -7.99 1.88 -12.32
CA GLY A 125 -7.55 1.20 -11.12
C GLY A 125 -8.34 -0.08 -10.89
N TRP A 126 -7.80 -0.99 -10.06
CA TRP A 126 -8.47 -2.22 -9.64
C TRP A 126 -8.50 -2.30 -8.13
N LEU A 127 -9.67 -2.62 -7.59
CA LEU A 127 -9.84 -2.79 -6.15
C LEU A 127 -9.57 -4.23 -5.76
N TYR A 128 -8.67 -4.41 -4.82
CA TYR A 128 -8.37 -5.67 -4.16
C TYR A 128 -8.75 -5.58 -2.68
N SER A 129 -9.21 -6.67 -2.12
CA SER A 129 -9.60 -6.71 -0.72
C SER A 129 -9.15 -7.98 -0.01
N LYS A 130 -9.01 -7.87 1.29
CA LYS A 130 -8.78 -9.00 2.21
C LYS A 130 -9.78 -8.90 3.34
N VAL A 131 -10.72 -9.83 3.38
CA VAL A 131 -11.69 -9.99 4.45
C VAL A 131 -11.15 -11.02 5.45
N ILE A 132 -11.14 -10.63 6.73
CA ILE A 132 -10.60 -11.46 7.81
C ILE A 132 -11.67 -12.41 8.35
#